data_02f91fe48ddeb495420e6b82973fe821
#
_entry.id   02f91fe48ddeb495420e6b82973fe821
#
_cell.length_a   1.000
_cell.length_b   1.000
_cell.length_c   1.000
_cell.angle_alpha   90.00
_cell.angle_beta   90.00
_cell.angle_gamma   90.00
#
_symmetry.space_group_name_H-M   'P 1'
#
loop_
_entity.id
_entity.type
_entity.pdbx_description
1 polymer ?
#
loop_
_entity_poly.entity_id
_entity_poly.type
_entity_poly.pdbx_seq_one_letter_code
_entity_poly.pdbx_strand_id
1 'polypeptide(L)'
;MGTKFINLKPATTNRLYYVTSALNGTATMTRFILTLIVCTSAFLLTLNKTRATEPAPNVLTQEQQAQLTPQNILDELMAGNSRFVSNNLTERNHSKQVREAYAGQFPKAVILSCLDSRIPVEDVFDRGVGDIFVARVAGNFINEDILGSMEFACHVAGAKLIIVLGHTHCGAVQAAIDNVQLGNITPMLAKIRPALKTAQPFTGNKTSANPEYVAHICCENIRMAVRMIQKESEILKALKDSGSIDIVGAYYDLSSGTVSLVEGK
;
A
#
# COMPACT_ATOMS: atom_id res chain seq x y z
N MET A 1 -46.50 13.69 13.09
CA MET A 1 -46.31 12.22 13.22
C MET A 1 -45.10 11.96 14.09
N GLY A 2 -45.33 11.32 15.21
CA GLY A 2 -44.54 11.42 16.43
C GLY A 2 -43.26 10.62 16.49
N THR A 3 -42.25 11.28 17.01
CA THR A 3 -40.96 10.74 17.41
C THR A 3 -41.10 10.12 18.84
N LYS A 4 -40.89 8.82 18.99
CA LYS A 4 -40.84 8.16 20.30
C LYS A 4 -39.41 8.22 20.85
N PHE A 5 -39.25 8.90 21.98
CA PHE A 5 -38.07 8.84 22.81
C PHE A 5 -38.10 7.59 23.70
N ILE A 6 -37.03 6.81 23.72
CA ILE A 6 -36.87 5.68 24.66
C ILE A 6 -36.13 6.17 25.88
N ASN A 7 -36.79 6.09 27.02
CA ASN A 7 -36.29 6.43 28.35
C ASN A 7 -35.48 5.25 28.93
N LEU A 8 -34.17 5.44 29.19
CA LEU A 8 -33.34 4.47 29.92
C LEU A 8 -33.27 4.90 31.41
N LYS A 9 -33.67 4.03 32.29
CA LYS A 9 -33.56 4.18 33.76
C LYS A 9 -32.13 3.90 34.24
N PRO A 10 -31.63 4.58 35.28
CA PRO A 10 -30.30 4.33 35.82
C PRO A 10 -30.29 3.09 36.75
N ALA A 11 -29.16 2.35 36.65
CA ALA A 11 -28.90 1.17 37.48
C ALA A 11 -28.39 1.53 38.88
N THR A 12 -28.82 0.75 39.84
CA THR A 12 -28.69 0.88 41.27
C THR A 12 -27.28 0.63 41.79
N THR A 13 -26.91 1.44 42.79
CA THR A 13 -25.73 1.38 43.64
C THR A 13 -25.57 0.07 44.41
N ASN A 14 -24.43 -0.61 44.31
CA ASN A 14 -24.04 -1.69 45.22
C ASN A 14 -23.14 -1.14 46.35
N ARG A 15 -23.63 -1.33 47.60
CA ARG A 15 -22.89 -1.06 48.85
C ARG A 15 -21.85 -2.17 49.09
N LEU A 16 -20.60 -1.79 49.29
CA LEU A 16 -19.57 -2.65 49.85
C LEU A 16 -19.72 -2.71 51.40
N TYR A 17 -19.81 -3.89 51.95
CA TYR A 17 -19.69 -4.14 53.38
C TYR A 17 -18.24 -4.45 53.73
N TYR A 18 -17.70 -3.70 54.70
CA TYR A 18 -16.41 -4.02 55.30
C TYR A 18 -16.61 -4.97 56.48
N VAL A 19 -15.96 -6.12 56.44
CA VAL A 19 -15.82 -7.03 57.59
C VAL A 19 -14.42 -6.83 58.17
N THR A 20 -14.33 -6.30 59.38
CA THR A 20 -13.12 -6.23 60.18
C THR A 20 -12.99 -7.49 61.04
N SER A 21 -11.97 -8.34 60.78
CA SER A 21 -11.51 -9.34 61.74
C SER A 21 -10.09 -9.09 62.14
N ALA A 22 -9.88 -8.85 63.43
CA ALA A 22 -8.55 -8.70 64.00
C ALA A 22 -7.88 -10.08 64.14
N LEU A 23 -6.70 -10.23 63.64
CA LEU A 23 -5.83 -11.39 63.88
C LEU A 23 -4.48 -10.96 64.47
N ASN A 24 -4.22 -11.45 65.66
CA ASN A 24 -2.93 -11.36 66.34
C ASN A 24 -1.90 -12.32 65.75
N GLY A 25 -0.64 -11.89 65.59
CA GLY A 25 0.45 -12.82 65.37
C GLY A 25 1.64 -12.25 64.58
N THR A 26 2.73 -12.06 65.27
CA THR A 26 4.03 -11.53 64.77
C THR A 26 4.76 -12.39 63.71
N ALA A 27 4.22 -13.56 63.40
CA ALA A 27 4.80 -14.49 62.40
C ALA A 27 4.34 -14.19 60.95
N THR A 28 3.41 -13.27 60.74
CA THR A 28 2.79 -12.98 59.43
C THR A 28 3.51 -11.88 58.67
N MET A 29 4.32 -11.06 59.39
CA MET A 29 4.93 -9.86 58.74
C MET A 29 6.03 -10.20 57.72
N THR A 30 6.82 -11.26 57.98
CA THR A 30 7.91 -11.65 57.06
C THR A 30 7.38 -12.27 55.75
N ARG A 31 6.29 -12.98 55.81
CA ARG A 31 5.63 -13.56 54.62
C ARG A 31 4.95 -12.49 53.75
N PHE A 32 4.34 -11.45 54.37
CA PHE A 32 3.73 -10.33 53.64
C PHE A 32 4.73 -9.46 52.91
N ILE A 33 5.90 -9.20 53.48
CA ILE A 33 6.97 -8.45 52.84
C ILE A 33 7.51 -9.19 51.61
N LEU A 34 7.73 -10.54 51.70
CA LEU A 34 8.18 -11.31 50.56
C LEU A 34 7.16 -11.41 49.44
N THR A 35 5.85 -11.49 49.76
CA THR A 35 4.77 -11.51 48.75
C THR A 35 4.61 -10.15 48.09
N LEU A 36 4.80 -9.04 48.82
CA LEU A 36 4.73 -7.69 48.25
C LEU A 36 5.90 -7.41 47.29
N ILE A 37 7.12 -7.89 47.60
CA ILE A 37 8.29 -7.74 46.73
C ILE A 37 8.15 -8.56 45.44
N VAL A 38 7.57 -9.76 45.49
CA VAL A 38 7.31 -10.60 44.30
C VAL A 38 6.20 -9.98 43.44
N CYS A 39 5.15 -9.41 44.01
CA CYS A 39 4.09 -8.73 43.26
C CYS A 39 4.57 -7.42 42.62
N THR A 40 5.44 -6.64 43.28
CA THR A 40 5.99 -5.40 42.69
C THR A 40 6.99 -5.70 41.59
N SER A 41 7.79 -6.75 41.69
CA SER A 41 8.70 -7.17 40.60
C SER A 41 7.96 -7.74 39.39
N ALA A 42 6.85 -8.47 39.58
CA ALA A 42 5.98 -8.94 38.50
C ALA A 42 5.21 -7.77 37.82
N PHE A 43 4.79 -6.77 38.60
CA PHE A 43 4.13 -5.58 38.08
C PHE A 43 5.09 -4.65 37.29
N LEU A 44 6.35 -4.56 37.72
CA LEU A 44 7.39 -3.83 36.99
C LEU A 44 7.84 -4.54 35.67
N LEU A 45 7.70 -5.84 35.58
CA LEU A 45 7.97 -6.62 34.36
C LEU A 45 6.84 -6.53 33.32
N THR A 46 5.61 -6.20 33.73
CA THR A 46 4.47 -6.03 32.81
C THR A 46 4.33 -4.58 32.27
N LEU A 47 5.00 -3.60 32.89
CA LEU A 47 5.02 -2.19 32.43
C LEU A 47 5.95 -1.93 31.24
N ASN A 48 6.64 -2.95 30.72
CA ASN A 48 7.62 -2.79 29.66
C ASN A 48 7.12 -3.25 28.28
N LYS A 49 5.84 -3.08 27.96
CA LYS A 49 5.33 -3.40 26.61
C LYS A 49 4.14 -2.56 26.13
N THR A 50 4.13 -1.29 26.44
CA THR A 50 3.54 -0.33 25.52
C THR A 50 4.70 0.49 24.94
N ARG A 51 5.40 -0.12 24.00
CA ARG A 51 6.18 0.65 23.05
C ARG A 51 5.14 1.49 22.31
N ALA A 52 5.00 2.75 22.73
CA ALA A 52 4.28 3.71 21.93
C ALA A 52 4.95 3.62 20.54
N THR A 53 4.21 3.13 19.56
CA THR A 53 4.65 3.17 18.18
C THR A 53 4.95 4.63 17.90
N GLU A 54 6.21 4.93 17.54
CA GLU A 54 6.58 6.26 17.08
C GLU A 54 5.51 6.68 16.06
N PRO A 55 4.92 7.87 16.20
CA PRO A 55 3.94 8.33 15.21
C PRO A 55 4.59 8.28 13.84
N ALA A 56 3.85 7.82 12.83
CA ALA A 56 4.34 7.77 11.46
C ALA A 56 5.01 9.10 11.10
N PRO A 57 6.13 9.07 10.37
CA PRO A 57 6.86 10.30 10.03
C PRO A 57 5.91 11.32 9.41
N ASN A 58 6.15 12.59 9.72
CA ASN A 58 5.43 13.72 9.13
C ASN A 58 5.49 13.61 7.59
N VAL A 59 4.59 14.33 6.91
CA VAL A 59 4.64 14.47 5.45
C VAL A 59 6.05 14.86 5.00
N LEU A 60 6.53 14.21 3.93
CA LEU A 60 7.89 14.41 3.43
C LEU A 60 8.13 15.89 3.07
N THR A 61 9.33 16.39 3.35
CA THR A 61 9.77 17.74 2.91
C THR A 61 10.56 17.64 1.60
N GLN A 62 10.77 18.77 0.93
CA GLN A 62 11.57 18.84 -0.28
C GLN A 62 13.01 18.36 -0.05
N GLU A 63 13.60 18.77 1.07
CA GLU A 63 14.97 18.40 1.44
C GLU A 63 15.10 16.90 1.69
N GLN A 64 14.11 16.29 2.34
CA GLN A 64 14.07 14.86 2.58
C GLN A 64 13.89 14.09 1.26
N GLN A 65 12.97 14.54 0.38
CA GLN A 65 12.77 13.95 -0.94
C GLN A 65 14.06 14.00 -1.78
N ALA A 66 14.80 15.12 -1.74
CA ALA A 66 16.03 15.30 -2.49
C ALA A 66 17.13 14.28 -2.12
N GLN A 67 17.13 13.78 -0.87
CA GLN A 67 18.12 12.79 -0.39
C GLN A 67 17.77 11.35 -0.76
N LEU A 68 16.55 11.08 -1.22
CA LEU A 68 16.14 9.72 -1.58
C LEU A 68 16.79 9.29 -2.91
N THR A 69 17.07 7.98 -3.02
CA THR A 69 17.43 7.34 -4.28
C THR A 69 16.29 6.44 -4.78
N PRO A 70 16.21 6.14 -6.08
CA PRO A 70 15.21 5.20 -6.61
C PRO A 70 15.21 3.86 -5.87
N GLN A 71 16.41 3.32 -5.56
CA GLN A 71 16.53 2.05 -4.85
C GLN A 71 16.01 2.11 -3.41
N ASN A 72 16.36 3.17 -2.66
CA ASN A 72 15.84 3.32 -1.29
C ASN A 72 14.31 3.39 -1.28
N ILE A 73 13.71 4.07 -2.27
CA ILE A 73 12.26 4.16 -2.41
C ILE A 73 11.65 2.79 -2.72
N LEU A 74 12.25 2.04 -3.65
CA LEU A 74 11.79 0.69 -3.98
C LEU A 74 11.82 -0.22 -2.76
N ASP A 75 12.94 -0.25 -2.03
CA ASP A 75 13.11 -1.06 -0.82
C ASP A 75 12.07 -0.69 0.25
N GLU A 76 11.82 0.61 0.43
CA GLU A 76 10.82 1.13 1.37
C GLU A 76 9.39 0.73 0.99
N LEU A 77 9.04 0.76 -0.30
CA LEU A 77 7.72 0.34 -0.78
C LEU A 77 7.53 -1.18 -0.64
N MET A 78 8.55 -1.97 -0.95
CA MET A 78 8.49 -3.43 -0.76
C MET A 78 8.42 -3.84 0.71
N ALA A 79 9.13 -3.14 1.59
CA ALA A 79 8.98 -3.30 3.04
C ALA A 79 7.58 -2.90 3.52
N GLY A 80 6.98 -1.85 2.91
CA GLY A 80 5.60 -1.45 3.12
C GLY A 80 4.61 -2.56 2.74
N ASN A 81 4.80 -3.18 1.58
CA ASN A 81 3.98 -4.32 1.17
C ASN A 81 4.10 -5.51 2.14
N SER A 82 5.28 -5.78 2.65
CA SER A 82 5.47 -6.82 3.68
C SER A 82 4.66 -6.52 4.96
N ARG A 83 4.56 -5.25 5.37
CA ARG A 83 3.71 -4.84 6.50
C ARG A 83 2.22 -4.97 6.18
N PHE A 84 1.81 -4.64 4.96
CA PHE A 84 0.43 -4.83 4.49
C PHE A 84 0.02 -6.31 4.55
N VAL A 85 0.83 -7.19 3.97
CA VAL A 85 0.58 -8.65 3.96
C VAL A 85 0.53 -9.23 5.37
N SER A 86 1.36 -8.75 6.27
CA SER A 86 1.40 -9.20 7.68
C SER A 86 0.36 -8.51 8.58
N ASN A 87 -0.54 -7.67 8.02
CA ASN A 87 -1.52 -6.88 8.76
C ASN A 87 -0.89 -6.03 9.89
N ASN A 88 0.27 -5.45 9.60
CA ASN A 88 1.05 -4.62 10.52
C ASN A 88 1.35 -3.25 9.91
N LEU A 89 0.31 -2.60 9.37
CA LEU A 89 0.42 -1.27 8.78
C LEU A 89 0.89 -0.24 9.81
N THR A 90 1.63 0.74 9.32
CA THR A 90 2.07 1.88 10.12
C THR A 90 0.86 2.70 10.58
N GLU A 91 0.74 2.92 11.89
CA GLU A 91 -0.32 3.76 12.43
C GLU A 91 -0.14 5.22 11.96
N ARG A 92 -1.21 5.83 11.42
CA ARG A 92 -1.20 7.19 10.86
C ARG A 92 -2.34 8.04 11.37
N ASN A 93 -2.04 9.31 11.60
CA ASN A 93 -3.06 10.34 11.81
C ASN A 93 -3.34 11.06 10.49
N HIS A 94 -4.27 10.54 9.69
CA HIS A 94 -4.62 11.10 8.38
C HIS A 94 -5.04 12.58 8.46
N SER A 95 -5.82 12.96 9.47
CA SER A 95 -6.23 14.36 9.67
C SER A 95 -5.04 15.30 9.92
N LYS A 96 -4.00 14.82 10.60
CA LYS A 96 -2.75 15.57 10.78
C LYS A 96 -1.99 15.65 9.46
N GLN A 97 -1.81 14.53 8.75
CA GLN A 97 -1.12 14.47 7.46
C GLN A 97 -1.78 15.36 6.38
N VAL A 98 -3.12 15.38 6.30
CA VAL A 98 -3.85 16.27 5.40
C VAL A 98 -3.52 17.75 5.65
N ARG A 99 -3.45 18.18 6.93
CA ARG A 99 -3.10 19.54 7.26
C ARG A 99 -1.63 19.88 6.96
N GLU A 100 -0.73 18.93 7.18
CA GLU A 100 0.70 19.11 6.91
C GLU A 100 0.99 19.12 5.40
N ALA A 101 0.28 18.31 4.62
CA ALA A 101 0.42 18.25 3.16
C ALA A 101 -0.20 19.46 2.42
N TYR A 102 -1.00 20.31 3.10
CA TYR A 102 -1.70 21.42 2.46
C TYR A 102 -0.78 22.44 1.78
N ALA A 103 0.38 22.72 2.39
CA ALA A 103 1.32 23.73 1.89
C ALA A 103 2.18 23.27 0.70
N GLY A 104 2.27 21.96 0.45
CA GLY A 104 3.06 21.37 -0.63
C GLY A 104 3.04 19.86 -0.61
N GLN A 105 3.50 19.24 -1.70
CA GLN A 105 3.61 17.79 -1.83
C GLN A 105 4.98 17.42 -2.39
N PHE A 106 5.61 16.41 -1.80
CA PHE A 106 6.93 15.93 -2.17
C PHE A 106 6.91 14.39 -2.26
N PRO A 107 6.08 13.83 -3.16
CA PRO A 107 5.91 12.38 -3.28
C PRO A 107 7.17 11.71 -3.80
N LYS A 108 7.46 10.52 -3.30
CA LYS A 108 8.68 9.78 -3.67
C LYS A 108 8.54 8.96 -4.95
N ALA A 109 7.32 8.55 -5.29
CA ALA A 109 7.05 7.68 -6.43
C ALA A 109 5.72 8.01 -7.11
N VAL A 110 5.54 7.51 -8.34
CA VAL A 110 4.25 7.38 -9.02
C VAL A 110 3.98 5.92 -9.36
N ILE A 111 2.79 5.44 -8.99
CA ILE A 111 2.35 4.08 -9.23
C ILE A 111 1.25 4.10 -10.29
N LEU A 112 1.50 3.47 -11.45
CA LEU A 112 0.47 3.19 -12.44
C LEU A 112 -0.20 1.86 -12.10
N SER A 113 -1.43 1.89 -11.61
CA SER A 113 -2.19 0.72 -11.23
C SER A 113 -3.44 0.52 -12.11
N CYS A 114 -4.03 -0.66 -12.04
CA CYS A 114 -5.33 -0.91 -12.62
C CYS A 114 -6.44 -0.14 -11.87
N LEU A 115 -7.58 0.11 -12.56
CA LEU A 115 -8.80 0.63 -11.95
C LEU A 115 -9.43 -0.32 -10.93
N ASP A 116 -8.99 -1.58 -10.88
CA ASP A 116 -9.55 -2.64 -10.01
C ASP A 116 -9.67 -2.16 -8.55
N SER A 117 -10.90 -2.23 -8.01
CA SER A 117 -11.23 -1.71 -6.67
C SER A 117 -10.60 -2.51 -5.52
N ARG A 118 -10.04 -3.69 -5.81
CA ARG A 118 -9.38 -4.57 -4.82
C ARG A 118 -7.92 -4.19 -4.56
N ILE A 119 -7.42 -3.12 -5.18
CA ILE A 119 -6.03 -2.67 -5.04
C ILE A 119 -6.01 -1.28 -4.40
N PRO A 120 -6.08 -1.16 -3.08
CA PRO A 120 -5.85 0.10 -2.37
C PRO A 120 -4.35 0.40 -2.37
N VAL A 121 -3.85 1.06 -3.41
CA VAL A 121 -2.40 1.18 -3.70
C VAL A 121 -1.61 1.76 -2.54
N GLU A 122 -2.15 2.79 -1.89
CA GLU A 122 -1.53 3.43 -0.72
C GLU A 122 -1.37 2.44 0.43
N ASP A 123 -2.41 1.64 0.72
CA ASP A 123 -2.35 0.61 1.77
C ASP A 123 -1.42 -0.55 1.38
N VAL A 124 -1.48 -0.99 0.10
CA VAL A 124 -0.62 -2.06 -0.43
C VAL A 124 0.86 -1.78 -0.19
N PHE A 125 1.26 -0.52 -0.31
CA PHE A 125 2.64 -0.08 -0.06
C PHE A 125 2.83 0.58 1.30
N ASP A 126 1.82 0.58 2.17
CA ASP A 126 1.83 1.20 3.49
C ASP A 126 2.29 2.66 3.43
N ARG A 127 1.60 3.47 2.59
CA ARG A 127 1.92 4.90 2.38
C ARG A 127 0.85 5.82 2.95
N GLY A 128 1.27 7.00 3.39
CA GLY A 128 0.40 8.05 3.92
C GLY A 128 0.04 9.11 2.89
N VAL A 129 -0.70 10.13 3.34
CA VAL A 129 -1.10 11.27 2.51
C VAL A 129 0.13 12.00 1.98
N GLY A 130 0.22 12.17 0.65
CA GLY A 130 1.31 12.89 -0.01
C GLY A 130 2.59 12.07 -0.26
N ASP A 131 2.64 10.79 0.15
CA ASP A 131 3.83 9.95 -0.02
C ASP A 131 4.05 9.49 -1.47
N ILE A 132 2.97 9.19 -2.20
CA ILE A 132 3.02 8.69 -3.58
C ILE A 132 1.92 9.31 -4.43
N PHE A 133 2.17 9.43 -5.73
CA PHE A 133 1.13 9.60 -6.73
C PHE A 133 0.57 8.26 -7.17
N VAL A 134 -0.74 8.20 -7.45
CA VAL A 134 -1.38 7.00 -8.00
C VAL A 134 -2.15 7.36 -9.26
N ALA A 135 -1.68 6.87 -10.41
CA ALA A 135 -2.40 6.91 -11.68
C ALA A 135 -3.13 5.58 -11.88
N ARG A 136 -4.41 5.62 -12.31
CA ARG A 136 -5.23 4.40 -12.46
C ARG A 136 -5.97 4.39 -13.78
N VAL A 137 -5.81 3.30 -14.51
CA VAL A 137 -6.58 2.99 -15.72
C VAL A 137 -6.79 1.47 -15.82
N ALA A 138 -7.94 1.02 -16.32
CA ALA A 138 -8.24 -0.41 -16.45
C ALA A 138 -7.17 -1.12 -17.32
N GLY A 139 -6.40 -2.02 -16.71
CA GLY A 139 -5.30 -2.73 -17.37
C GLY A 139 -3.97 -1.97 -17.41
N ASN A 140 -3.77 -0.95 -16.58
CA ASN A 140 -2.49 -0.26 -16.33
C ASN A 140 -1.64 -0.03 -17.60
N PHE A 141 -2.27 0.37 -18.70
CA PHE A 141 -1.60 0.69 -19.98
C PHE A 141 -1.13 2.15 -20.02
N ILE A 142 -0.32 2.48 -21.04
CA ILE A 142 0.20 3.83 -21.27
C ILE A 142 -0.61 4.53 -22.38
N ASN A 143 -0.90 5.81 -22.16
CA ASN A 143 -1.38 6.78 -23.13
C ASN A 143 -0.77 8.15 -22.83
N GLU A 144 -1.08 9.16 -23.64
CA GLU A 144 -0.54 10.52 -23.50
C GLU A 144 -0.84 11.17 -22.15
N ASP A 145 -2.07 10.97 -21.60
CA ASP A 145 -2.46 11.55 -20.31
C ASP A 145 -1.70 10.91 -19.13
N ILE A 146 -1.51 9.59 -19.19
CA ILE A 146 -0.72 8.85 -18.19
C ILE A 146 0.74 9.25 -18.26
N LEU A 147 1.32 9.36 -19.48
CA LEU A 147 2.71 9.80 -19.65
C LEU A 147 2.91 11.23 -19.14
N GLY A 148 2.05 12.17 -19.54
CA GLY A 148 2.09 13.55 -19.05
C GLY A 148 1.99 13.63 -17.52
N SER A 149 1.16 12.79 -16.90
CA SER A 149 1.06 12.70 -15.44
C SER A 149 2.36 12.16 -14.80
N MET A 150 3.02 11.19 -15.43
CA MET A 150 4.32 10.68 -14.97
C MET A 150 5.44 11.71 -15.15
N GLU A 151 5.44 12.44 -16.26
CA GLU A 151 6.38 13.54 -16.49
C GLU A 151 6.23 14.63 -15.42
N PHE A 152 4.97 15.03 -15.14
CA PHE A 152 4.70 15.95 -14.05
C PHE A 152 5.21 15.39 -12.71
N ALA A 153 4.89 14.14 -12.39
CA ALA A 153 5.31 13.52 -11.14
C ALA A 153 6.85 13.49 -10.97
N CYS A 154 7.59 13.11 -12.02
CA CYS A 154 9.03 12.92 -11.92
C CYS A 154 9.81 14.22 -12.18
N HIS A 155 9.47 14.95 -13.26
CA HIS A 155 10.23 16.12 -13.69
C HIS A 155 9.87 17.38 -12.89
N VAL A 156 8.59 17.57 -12.56
CA VAL A 156 8.11 18.77 -11.86
C VAL A 156 8.04 18.57 -10.35
N ALA A 157 7.44 17.46 -9.89
CA ALA A 157 7.23 17.21 -8.47
C ALA A 157 8.35 16.39 -7.80
N GLY A 158 9.36 15.93 -8.56
CA GLY A 158 10.58 15.30 -8.02
C GLY A 158 10.45 13.85 -7.57
N ALA A 159 9.39 13.14 -7.96
CA ALA A 159 9.28 11.69 -7.71
C ALA A 159 10.40 10.93 -8.45
N LYS A 160 11.00 9.95 -7.78
CA LYS A 160 12.20 9.27 -8.29
C LYS A 160 11.98 7.81 -8.68
N LEU A 161 10.76 7.30 -8.56
CA LEU A 161 10.43 5.94 -8.94
C LEU A 161 9.08 5.89 -9.66
N ILE A 162 9.03 5.16 -10.77
CA ILE A 162 7.79 4.78 -11.45
C ILE A 162 7.60 3.28 -11.28
N ILE A 163 6.43 2.85 -10.77
CA ILE A 163 6.04 1.45 -10.72
C ILE A 163 4.82 1.24 -11.62
N VAL A 164 4.94 0.30 -12.57
CA VAL A 164 3.79 -0.22 -13.33
C VAL A 164 3.28 -1.46 -12.61
N LEU A 165 2.13 -1.34 -11.94
CA LEU A 165 1.56 -2.38 -11.09
C LEU A 165 0.38 -3.08 -11.79
N GLY A 166 0.63 -4.28 -12.34
CA GLY A 166 -0.44 -5.18 -12.78
C GLY A 166 -0.87 -6.11 -11.63
N HIS A 167 -1.86 -6.99 -11.89
CA HIS A 167 -2.40 -7.86 -10.85
C HIS A 167 -3.02 -9.14 -11.39
N THR A 168 -3.20 -10.14 -10.52
CA THR A 168 -3.92 -11.39 -10.81
C THR A 168 -5.38 -11.10 -11.19
N HIS A 169 -5.95 -11.94 -12.05
CA HIS A 169 -7.37 -11.87 -12.46
C HIS A 169 -7.80 -10.48 -13.00
N CYS A 170 -6.93 -9.80 -13.75
CA CYS A 170 -7.24 -8.51 -14.35
C CYS A 170 -8.31 -8.63 -15.43
N GLY A 171 -9.51 -8.08 -15.17
CA GLY A 171 -10.65 -8.15 -16.10
C GLY A 171 -10.37 -7.47 -17.45
N ALA A 172 -9.56 -6.39 -17.48
CA ALA A 172 -9.17 -5.75 -18.74
C ALA A 172 -8.25 -6.63 -19.59
N VAL A 173 -7.32 -7.38 -18.96
CA VAL A 173 -6.47 -8.37 -19.66
C VAL A 173 -7.30 -9.53 -20.15
N GLN A 174 -8.22 -10.06 -19.34
CA GLN A 174 -9.16 -11.11 -19.78
C GLN A 174 -10.00 -10.66 -20.98
N ALA A 175 -10.59 -9.46 -20.92
CA ALA A 175 -11.36 -8.89 -22.01
C ALA A 175 -10.51 -8.63 -23.28
N ALA A 176 -9.23 -8.30 -23.14
CA ALA A 176 -8.31 -8.19 -24.28
C ALA A 176 -8.02 -9.53 -24.94
N ILE A 177 -7.84 -10.60 -24.13
CA ILE A 177 -7.68 -12.00 -24.62
C ILE A 177 -8.93 -12.42 -25.40
N ASP A 178 -10.13 -12.16 -24.88
CA ASP A 178 -11.42 -12.54 -25.49
C ASP A 178 -11.83 -11.62 -26.65
N ASN A 179 -11.02 -10.62 -26.96
CA ASN A 179 -11.29 -9.65 -28.04
C ASN A 179 -12.67 -8.96 -27.89
N VAL A 180 -13.06 -8.60 -26.67
CA VAL A 180 -14.34 -7.95 -26.37
C VAL A 180 -14.49 -6.65 -27.18
N GLN A 181 -15.69 -6.45 -27.72
CA GLN A 181 -16.10 -5.26 -28.48
C GLN A 181 -17.26 -4.59 -27.77
N LEU A 182 -17.02 -3.46 -27.12
CA LEU A 182 -18.06 -2.73 -26.36
C LEU A 182 -17.68 -1.25 -26.20
N GLY A 183 -18.36 -0.37 -26.88
CA GLY A 183 -18.21 1.09 -26.74
C GLY A 183 -16.75 1.54 -26.60
N ASN A 184 -16.46 2.37 -25.63
CA ASN A 184 -15.11 2.88 -25.34
C ASN A 184 -14.16 1.82 -24.74
N ILE A 185 -14.67 0.67 -24.32
CA ILE A 185 -13.84 -0.46 -23.89
C ILE A 185 -13.03 -1.00 -25.06
N THR A 186 -13.60 -1.04 -26.27
CA THR A 186 -12.92 -1.52 -27.48
C THR A 186 -11.58 -0.80 -27.74
N PRO A 187 -11.52 0.55 -27.88
CA PRO A 187 -10.27 1.25 -28.10
C PRO A 187 -9.34 1.21 -26.85
N MET A 188 -9.89 1.11 -25.65
CA MET A 188 -9.10 0.92 -24.44
C MET A 188 -8.34 -0.42 -24.48
N LEU A 189 -9.01 -1.54 -24.79
CA LEU A 189 -8.41 -2.86 -24.90
C LEU A 189 -7.40 -2.96 -26.05
N ALA A 190 -7.54 -2.14 -27.09
CA ALA A 190 -6.58 -2.09 -28.19
C ALA A 190 -5.16 -1.72 -27.72
N LYS A 191 -5.04 -1.01 -26.58
CA LYS A 191 -3.76 -0.64 -25.96
C LYS A 191 -3.09 -1.80 -25.21
N ILE A 192 -3.88 -2.79 -24.78
CA ILE A 192 -3.39 -4.00 -24.09
C ILE A 192 -3.06 -5.13 -25.10
N ARG A 193 -3.83 -5.24 -26.21
CA ARG A 193 -3.69 -6.32 -27.20
C ARG A 193 -2.29 -6.54 -27.75
N PRO A 194 -1.42 -5.53 -27.94
CA PRO A 194 -0.04 -5.80 -28.36
C PRO A 194 0.72 -6.75 -27.43
N ALA A 195 0.41 -6.78 -26.14
CA ALA A 195 1.02 -7.73 -25.19
C ALA A 195 0.75 -9.20 -25.54
N LEU A 196 -0.42 -9.51 -26.14
CA LEU A 196 -0.72 -10.88 -26.62
C LEU A 196 0.20 -11.35 -27.76
N LYS A 197 0.74 -10.40 -28.53
CA LYS A 197 1.63 -10.68 -29.69
C LYS A 197 3.11 -10.73 -29.28
N THR A 198 3.50 -9.94 -28.27
CA THR A 198 4.87 -9.86 -27.81
C THR A 198 5.22 -10.81 -26.68
N ALA A 199 4.20 -11.42 -26.05
CA ALA A 199 4.39 -12.39 -24.98
C ALA A 199 5.23 -13.59 -25.46
N GLN A 200 6.13 -14.03 -24.57
CA GLN A 200 6.90 -15.27 -24.79
C GLN A 200 5.97 -16.46 -25.06
N PRO A 201 6.45 -17.52 -25.73
CA PRO A 201 5.65 -18.73 -25.97
C PRO A 201 5.06 -19.26 -24.65
N PHE A 202 3.77 -19.56 -24.68
CA PHE A 202 3.05 -20.16 -23.56
C PHE A 202 2.56 -21.57 -23.94
N THR A 203 2.82 -22.51 -23.05
CA THR A 203 2.35 -23.89 -23.19
C THR A 203 1.06 -24.09 -22.40
N GLY A 204 -0.02 -24.47 -23.05
CA GLY A 204 -1.34 -24.65 -22.43
C GLY A 204 -2.45 -23.86 -23.13
N ASN A 205 -3.63 -23.82 -22.50
CA ASN A 205 -4.82 -23.17 -23.07
C ASN A 205 -4.66 -21.64 -23.02
N LYS A 206 -4.69 -20.99 -24.19
CA LYS A 206 -4.57 -19.55 -24.36
C LYS A 206 -5.94 -18.86 -24.32
N THR A 207 -6.64 -18.97 -23.19
CA THR A 207 -7.98 -18.42 -22.97
C THR A 207 -8.01 -17.55 -21.71
N SER A 208 -8.99 -16.65 -21.61
CA SER A 208 -9.24 -15.84 -20.41
C SER A 208 -9.68 -16.67 -19.19
N ALA A 209 -10.17 -17.89 -19.41
CA ALA A 209 -10.51 -18.83 -18.34
C ALA A 209 -9.27 -19.52 -17.73
N ASN A 210 -8.11 -19.46 -18.38
CA ASN A 210 -6.87 -19.98 -17.83
C ASN A 210 -6.12 -18.89 -17.02
N PRO A 211 -6.11 -18.96 -15.68
CA PRO A 211 -5.49 -17.93 -14.85
C PRO A 211 -3.98 -17.79 -15.08
N GLU A 212 -3.28 -18.88 -15.42
CA GLU A 212 -1.85 -18.85 -15.72
C GLU A 212 -1.58 -18.09 -17.02
N TYR A 213 -2.42 -18.27 -18.04
CA TYR A 213 -2.31 -17.52 -19.28
C TYR A 213 -2.64 -16.03 -19.07
N VAL A 214 -3.67 -15.72 -18.29
CA VAL A 214 -4.00 -14.34 -17.92
C VAL A 214 -2.84 -13.67 -17.18
N ALA A 215 -2.23 -14.35 -16.20
CA ALA A 215 -1.04 -13.86 -15.49
C ALA A 215 0.15 -13.64 -16.43
N HIS A 216 0.40 -14.58 -17.36
CA HIS A 216 1.44 -14.48 -18.38
C HIS A 216 1.28 -13.21 -19.24
N ILE A 217 0.06 -12.96 -19.75
CA ILE A 217 -0.24 -11.76 -20.55
C ILE A 217 -0.18 -10.48 -19.68
N CYS A 218 -0.63 -10.54 -18.43
CA CYS A 218 -0.52 -9.40 -17.52
C CYS A 218 0.94 -9.00 -17.30
N CYS A 219 1.82 -9.97 -17.04
CA CYS A 219 3.26 -9.69 -16.90
C CYS A 219 3.87 -9.09 -18.18
N GLU A 220 3.46 -9.56 -19.36
CA GLU A 220 3.93 -8.96 -20.62
C GLU A 220 3.37 -7.55 -20.83
N ASN A 221 2.10 -7.29 -20.45
CA ASN A 221 1.53 -5.95 -20.49
C ASN A 221 2.30 -4.97 -19.58
N ILE A 222 2.71 -5.42 -18.38
CA ILE A 222 3.58 -4.65 -17.49
C ILE A 222 4.91 -4.32 -18.16
N ARG A 223 5.62 -5.33 -18.70
CA ARG A 223 6.88 -5.13 -19.41
C ARG A 223 6.74 -4.19 -20.61
N MET A 224 5.67 -4.34 -21.36
CA MET A 224 5.36 -3.48 -22.50
C MET A 224 5.16 -2.03 -22.03
N ALA A 225 4.41 -1.80 -20.97
CA ALA A 225 4.20 -0.46 -20.42
C ALA A 225 5.51 0.17 -19.93
N VAL A 226 6.37 -0.58 -19.22
CA VAL A 226 7.71 -0.12 -18.81
C VAL A 226 8.57 0.28 -20.02
N ARG A 227 8.56 -0.51 -21.10
CA ARG A 227 9.28 -0.17 -22.33
C ARG A 227 8.69 1.08 -23.02
N MET A 228 7.36 1.18 -23.06
CA MET A 228 6.67 2.30 -23.70
C MET A 228 6.91 3.62 -22.98
N ILE A 229 6.98 3.66 -21.65
CA ILE A 229 7.31 4.87 -20.89
C ILE A 229 8.64 5.46 -21.39
N GLN A 230 9.66 4.62 -21.54
CA GLN A 230 10.98 5.05 -21.99
C GLN A 230 11.03 5.40 -23.49
N LYS A 231 10.18 4.75 -24.29
CA LYS A 231 10.15 4.97 -25.74
C LYS A 231 9.36 6.23 -26.13
N GLU A 232 8.24 6.48 -25.44
CA GLU A 232 7.28 7.50 -25.83
C GLU A 232 7.50 8.83 -25.07
N SER A 233 8.32 8.85 -23.99
CA SER A 233 8.68 10.06 -23.25
C SER A 233 10.19 10.28 -23.23
N GLU A 234 10.65 11.28 -23.97
CA GLU A 234 12.06 11.70 -23.96
C GLU A 234 12.49 12.23 -22.58
N ILE A 235 11.57 12.90 -21.86
CA ILE A 235 11.80 13.45 -20.52
C ILE A 235 12.07 12.31 -19.53
N LEU A 236 11.18 11.31 -19.46
CA LEU A 236 11.34 10.20 -18.53
C LEU A 236 12.54 9.31 -18.90
N LYS A 237 12.80 9.15 -20.21
CA LYS A 237 14.00 8.46 -20.69
C LYS A 237 15.27 9.15 -20.21
N ALA A 238 15.38 10.47 -20.38
CA ALA A 238 16.56 11.24 -19.96
C ALA A 238 16.77 11.17 -18.43
N LEU A 239 15.70 11.25 -17.63
CA LEU A 239 15.77 11.11 -16.18
C LEU A 239 16.23 9.70 -15.76
N LYS A 240 15.76 8.65 -16.46
CA LYS A 240 16.23 7.28 -16.21
C LYS A 240 17.67 7.08 -16.61
N ASP A 241 18.06 7.54 -17.79
CA ASP A 241 19.43 7.40 -18.31
C ASP A 241 20.45 8.11 -17.40
N SER A 242 20.06 9.21 -16.75
CA SER A 242 20.88 9.92 -15.75
C SER A 242 20.90 9.25 -14.38
N GLY A 243 20.08 8.22 -14.14
CA GLY A 243 19.91 7.59 -12.83
C GLY A 243 19.12 8.42 -11.83
N SER A 244 18.50 9.53 -12.26
CA SER A 244 17.65 10.37 -11.40
C SER A 244 16.35 9.69 -10.99
N ILE A 245 15.82 8.82 -11.87
CA ILE A 245 14.67 7.98 -11.60
C ILE A 245 14.94 6.52 -11.97
N ASP A 246 14.10 5.60 -11.46
CA ASP A 246 13.98 4.26 -12.01
C ASP A 246 12.53 3.95 -12.42
N ILE A 247 12.36 2.99 -13.35
CA ILE A 247 11.08 2.55 -13.89
C ILE A 247 11.03 1.03 -13.80
N VAL A 248 10.16 0.50 -12.96
CA VAL A 248 10.06 -0.94 -12.70
C VAL A 248 8.65 -1.46 -12.94
N GLY A 249 8.56 -2.73 -13.29
CA GLY A 249 7.31 -3.49 -13.35
C GLY A 249 7.09 -4.25 -12.05
N ALA A 250 5.84 -4.32 -11.60
CA ALA A 250 5.44 -5.11 -10.43
C ALA A 250 4.10 -5.80 -10.67
N TYR A 251 3.88 -6.91 -9.97
CA TYR A 251 2.69 -7.74 -10.07
C TYR A 251 2.11 -7.99 -8.67
N TYR A 252 0.86 -7.62 -8.49
CA TYR A 252 0.11 -7.75 -7.24
C TYR A 252 -0.77 -9.00 -7.27
N ASP A 253 -0.61 -9.86 -6.29
CA ASP A 253 -1.47 -11.02 -6.10
C ASP A 253 -2.66 -10.67 -5.21
N LEU A 254 -3.87 -10.68 -5.79
CA LEU A 254 -5.12 -10.40 -5.08
C LEU A 254 -5.45 -11.41 -3.96
N SER A 255 -4.86 -12.62 -3.99
CA SER A 255 -5.15 -13.64 -2.98
C SER A 255 -4.32 -13.48 -1.71
N SER A 256 -3.09 -13.00 -1.86
CA SER A 256 -2.14 -12.85 -0.76
C SER A 256 -1.85 -11.40 -0.38
N GLY A 257 -2.14 -10.45 -1.27
CA GLY A 257 -1.73 -9.05 -1.11
C GLY A 257 -0.25 -8.80 -1.41
N THR A 258 0.48 -9.80 -1.90
CA THR A 258 1.91 -9.71 -2.16
C THR A 258 2.20 -9.00 -3.47
N VAL A 259 3.18 -8.11 -3.48
CA VAL A 259 3.77 -7.50 -4.67
C VAL A 259 5.09 -8.19 -4.98
N SER A 260 5.27 -8.59 -6.25
CA SER A 260 6.53 -9.15 -6.77
C SER A 260 7.03 -8.30 -7.94
N LEU A 261 8.34 -8.12 -8.06
CA LEU A 261 8.91 -7.42 -9.21
C LEU A 261 8.82 -8.29 -10.46
N VAL A 262 8.53 -7.64 -11.59
CA VAL A 262 8.52 -8.28 -12.92
C VAL A 262 9.82 -7.93 -13.61
N GLU A 263 10.70 -8.92 -13.73
CA GLU A 263 11.97 -8.72 -14.43
C GLU A 263 11.75 -8.31 -15.88
N GLY A 264 12.51 -7.32 -16.33
CA GLY A 264 12.65 -6.97 -17.72
C GLY A 264 13.42 -8.07 -18.46
N LYS A 265 12.88 -8.57 -19.57
CA LYS A 265 13.63 -9.42 -20.50
C LYS A 265 13.99 -8.61 -21.72
#